data_75bf453866dad03883dbd92346f08685
#
_entry.id   75bf453866dad03883dbd92346f08685
#
_cell.length_a   1.000
_cell.length_b   1.000
_cell.length_c   1.000
_cell.angle_alpha   90.00
_cell.angle_beta   90.00
_cell.angle_gamma   90.00
#
_symmetry.space_group_name_H-M   'P 1'
#
loop_
_entity.id
_entity.type
_entity.pdbx_description
1 polymer ?
#
loop_
_entity_poly.entity_id
_entity_poly.type
_entity_poly.pdbx_seq_one_letter_code
_entity_poly.pdbx_strand_id
1 'polypeptide(L)'
;MKKKKTSSILRKFLLFNLSVFSVLGLLTIIYLNAIQPNLVKKVSANHFIIINNTSDHIDRLGVEFNKDGIKKFLLSTRFLFQGLDRVQFFSKDAELIGDTNILDLDTSVFEKSEEVIEEGVEKKQTKTKSLLDEGSEENSIINIIKNKYKDQPITIENEINKSFFVSTISELKLKDISVGFIVVTNEANDILIAVSERKNFIIRTVLAIALVILIFSLFLNKYILKPIGFLVSFTEAIKNKSDQNIDIQKFFVREDEVGKLTKSIDEMTKELQKRTT
;
A
#
# COMPACT_ATOMS: atom_id res chain seq x y z
N MET A 1 -21.32 39.97 33.09
CA MET A 1 -21.34 39.71 31.64
C MET A 1 -20.02 39.01 31.22
N LYS A 2 -20.06 37.73 30.80
CA LYS A 2 -18.88 37.04 30.29
C LYS A 2 -18.52 37.59 28.93
N LYS A 3 -17.38 38.30 28.77
CA LYS A 3 -16.82 38.69 27.48
C LYS A 3 -16.65 37.44 26.61
N LYS A 4 -17.45 37.31 25.56
CA LYS A 4 -17.31 36.30 24.53
C LYS A 4 -15.96 36.54 23.86
N LYS A 5 -14.97 35.68 24.18
CA LYS A 5 -13.62 35.74 23.62
C LYS A 5 -13.74 35.41 22.12
N THR A 6 -13.85 36.44 21.28
CA THR A 6 -13.84 36.27 19.82
C THR A 6 -12.53 35.58 19.44
N SER A 7 -12.64 34.40 18.86
CA SER A 7 -11.42 33.68 18.43
C SER A 7 -10.77 34.49 17.31
N SER A 8 -9.51 34.86 17.49
CA SER A 8 -8.71 35.55 16.47
C SER A 8 -8.77 34.79 15.14
N ILE A 9 -8.87 35.54 14.03
CA ILE A 9 -8.82 34.98 12.65
C ILE A 9 -7.62 34.04 12.48
N LEU A 10 -6.48 34.37 13.07
CA LEU A 10 -5.29 33.56 13.11
C LEU A 10 -5.56 32.18 13.70
N ARG A 11 -6.29 32.09 14.83
CA ARG A 11 -6.61 30.82 15.47
C ARG A 11 -7.52 29.94 14.60
N LYS A 12 -8.49 30.54 13.93
CA LYS A 12 -9.37 29.82 12.99
C LYS A 12 -8.58 29.29 11.80
N PHE A 13 -7.67 30.09 11.26
CA PHE A 13 -6.80 29.71 10.16
C PHE A 13 -5.85 28.57 10.54
N LEU A 14 -5.23 28.61 11.72
CA LEU A 14 -4.38 27.53 12.22
C LEU A 14 -5.18 26.24 12.44
N LEU A 15 -6.39 26.32 13.00
CA LEU A 15 -7.26 25.16 13.16
C LEU A 15 -7.68 24.55 11.82
N PHE A 16 -7.97 25.40 10.82
CA PHE A 16 -8.28 24.93 9.48
C PHE A 16 -7.10 24.16 8.84
N ASN A 17 -5.89 24.73 8.90
CA ASN A 17 -4.69 24.05 8.40
C ASN A 17 -4.44 22.74 9.13
N LEU A 18 -4.58 22.71 10.46
CA LEU A 18 -4.43 21.48 11.25
C LEU A 18 -5.45 20.42 10.81
N SER A 19 -6.69 20.81 10.54
CA SER A 19 -7.74 19.91 10.03
C SER A 19 -7.36 19.33 8.66
N VAL A 20 -6.87 20.16 7.74
CA VAL A 20 -6.42 19.72 6.41
C VAL A 20 -5.27 18.70 6.53
N PHE A 21 -4.28 18.99 7.38
CA PHE A 21 -3.17 18.04 7.63
C PHE A 21 -3.64 16.72 8.25
N SER A 22 -4.58 16.79 9.18
CA SER A 22 -5.15 15.59 9.81
C SER A 22 -5.86 14.71 8.79
N VAL A 23 -6.67 15.28 7.91
CA VAL A 23 -7.36 14.55 6.84
C VAL A 23 -6.35 13.96 5.85
N LEU A 24 -5.35 14.74 5.41
CA LEU A 24 -4.31 14.26 4.50
C LEU A 24 -3.52 13.09 5.10
N GLY A 25 -3.14 13.20 6.38
CA GLY A 25 -2.43 12.14 7.10
C GLY A 25 -3.27 10.87 7.22
N LEU A 26 -4.55 11.00 7.54
CA LEU A 26 -5.47 9.85 7.64
C LEU A 26 -5.64 9.14 6.29
N LEU A 27 -5.86 9.89 5.22
CA LEU A 27 -5.96 9.32 3.86
C LEU A 27 -4.66 8.62 3.45
N THR A 28 -3.51 9.20 3.79
CA THR A 28 -2.19 8.60 3.53
C THR A 28 -2.04 7.25 4.23
N ILE A 29 -2.41 7.15 5.51
CA ILE A 29 -2.34 5.91 6.27
C ILE A 29 -3.25 4.83 5.66
N ILE A 30 -4.50 5.19 5.32
CA ILE A 30 -5.44 4.26 4.68
C ILE A 30 -4.86 3.74 3.37
N TYR A 31 -4.33 4.63 2.53
CA TYR A 31 -3.75 4.25 1.25
C TYR A 31 -2.54 3.32 1.42
N LEU A 32 -1.62 3.65 2.35
CA LEU A 32 -0.43 2.83 2.60
C LEU A 32 -0.79 1.42 3.07
N ASN A 33 -1.82 1.29 3.92
CA ASN A 33 -2.27 -0.01 4.41
C ASN A 33 -2.98 -0.84 3.33
N ALA A 34 -3.48 -0.23 2.26
CA ALA A 34 -4.15 -0.91 1.17
C ALA A 34 -3.19 -1.42 0.07
N ILE A 35 -1.93 -0.99 0.04
CA ILE A 35 -0.99 -1.31 -1.05
C ILE A 35 -0.68 -2.80 -1.08
N GLN A 36 -0.22 -3.37 0.05
CA GLN A 36 0.19 -4.78 0.13
C GLN A 36 -0.96 -5.74 -0.20
N PRO A 37 -2.16 -5.65 0.43
CA PRO A 37 -3.27 -6.53 0.10
C PRO A 37 -3.69 -6.49 -1.37
N ASN A 38 -3.62 -5.32 -2.01
CA ASN A 38 -3.94 -5.19 -3.43
C ASN A 38 -2.92 -5.90 -4.33
N LEU A 39 -1.63 -5.86 -4.00
CA LEU A 39 -0.59 -6.57 -4.74
C LEU A 39 -0.72 -8.09 -4.54
N VAL A 40 -0.93 -8.54 -3.31
CA VAL A 40 -1.19 -9.96 -3.00
C VAL A 40 -2.42 -10.47 -3.75
N LYS A 41 -3.50 -9.70 -3.79
CA LYS A 41 -4.71 -10.05 -4.56
C LYS A 41 -4.41 -10.24 -6.05
N LYS A 42 -3.50 -9.45 -6.61
CA LYS A 42 -3.08 -9.60 -8.01
C LYS A 42 -2.31 -10.90 -8.24
N VAL A 43 -1.40 -11.26 -7.34
CA VAL A 43 -0.68 -12.55 -7.40
C VAL A 43 -1.67 -13.71 -7.27
N SER A 44 -2.57 -13.66 -6.29
CA SER A 44 -3.61 -14.65 -6.10
C SER A 44 -4.50 -14.81 -7.34
N ALA A 45 -4.87 -13.72 -8.01
CA ALA A 45 -5.63 -13.80 -9.26
C ALA A 45 -4.87 -14.54 -10.37
N ASN A 46 -3.56 -14.35 -10.47
CA ASN A 46 -2.72 -15.11 -11.40
C ASN A 46 -2.67 -16.60 -11.02
N HIS A 47 -2.54 -16.92 -9.73
CA HIS A 47 -2.62 -18.30 -9.24
C HIS A 47 -3.94 -18.96 -9.64
N PHE A 48 -5.04 -18.25 -9.58
CA PHE A 48 -6.34 -18.76 -10.01
C PHE A 48 -6.37 -19.16 -11.48
N ILE A 49 -5.79 -18.33 -12.35
CA ILE A 49 -5.72 -18.63 -13.79
C ILE A 49 -4.92 -19.93 -13.99
N ILE A 50 -3.80 -20.09 -13.28
CA ILE A 50 -2.97 -21.27 -13.35
C ILE A 50 -3.71 -22.51 -12.81
N ILE A 51 -4.39 -22.37 -11.68
CA ILE A 51 -5.16 -23.47 -11.08
C ILE A 51 -6.27 -23.93 -12.03
N ASN A 52 -7.03 -23.02 -12.63
CA ASN A 52 -8.09 -23.36 -13.57
C ASN A 52 -7.52 -24.04 -14.83
N ASN A 53 -6.44 -23.48 -15.40
CA ASN A 53 -5.78 -24.09 -16.55
C ASN A 53 -5.26 -25.48 -16.21
N THR A 54 -4.71 -25.69 -15.01
CA THR A 54 -4.23 -26.99 -14.54
C THR A 54 -5.37 -27.98 -14.39
N SER A 55 -6.50 -27.56 -13.79
CA SER A 55 -7.70 -28.37 -13.69
C SER A 55 -8.19 -28.83 -15.07
N ASP A 56 -8.32 -27.90 -16.01
CA ASP A 56 -8.72 -28.19 -17.39
C ASP A 56 -7.74 -29.15 -18.09
N HIS A 57 -6.44 -29.02 -17.86
CA HIS A 57 -5.45 -29.91 -18.42
C HIS A 57 -5.54 -31.34 -17.86
N ILE A 58 -5.72 -31.47 -16.55
CA ILE A 58 -5.88 -32.76 -15.89
C ILE A 58 -7.14 -33.46 -16.42
N ASP A 59 -8.24 -32.72 -16.58
CA ASP A 59 -9.50 -33.27 -17.11
C ASP A 59 -9.37 -33.73 -18.57
N ARG A 60 -8.78 -32.90 -19.43
CA ARG A 60 -8.59 -33.22 -20.88
C ARG A 60 -7.66 -34.40 -21.12
N LEU A 61 -6.62 -34.54 -20.28
CA LEU A 61 -5.68 -35.66 -20.39
C LEU A 61 -6.18 -36.91 -19.69
N GLY A 62 -7.30 -36.85 -19.00
CA GLY A 62 -7.89 -37.98 -18.26
C GLY A 62 -6.93 -38.51 -17.18
N VAL A 63 -6.21 -37.58 -16.51
CA VAL A 63 -5.21 -37.97 -15.49
C VAL A 63 -5.95 -38.49 -14.26
N GLU A 64 -5.56 -39.68 -13.80
CA GLU A 64 -6.06 -40.19 -12.52
C GLU A 64 -5.51 -39.35 -11.37
N PHE A 65 -6.39 -38.89 -10.48
CA PHE A 65 -6.02 -38.05 -9.35
C PHE A 65 -5.49 -38.90 -8.17
N ASN A 66 -4.32 -39.52 -8.40
CA ASN A 66 -3.56 -40.31 -7.44
C ASN A 66 -2.08 -39.97 -7.54
N LYS A 67 -1.23 -40.52 -6.65
CA LYS A 67 0.21 -40.24 -6.61
C LYS A 67 0.90 -40.45 -7.94
N ASP A 68 0.62 -41.60 -8.60
CA ASP A 68 1.28 -41.95 -9.86
C ASP A 68 0.79 -41.10 -11.04
N GLY A 69 -0.51 -40.87 -11.12
CA GLY A 69 -1.09 -40.04 -12.17
C GLY A 69 -0.61 -38.59 -12.08
N ILE A 70 -0.61 -38.00 -10.89
CA ILE A 70 -0.15 -36.62 -10.66
C ILE A 70 1.38 -36.52 -10.87
N LYS A 71 2.16 -37.52 -10.45
CA LYS A 71 3.62 -37.56 -10.74
C LYS A 71 3.87 -37.54 -12.25
N LYS A 72 3.21 -38.40 -13.04
CA LYS A 72 3.33 -38.43 -14.51
C LYS A 72 2.88 -37.10 -15.13
N PHE A 73 1.78 -36.54 -14.65
CA PHE A 73 1.28 -35.24 -15.10
C PHE A 73 2.31 -34.13 -14.87
N LEU A 74 2.85 -34.01 -13.66
CA LEU A 74 3.85 -33.01 -13.33
C LEU A 74 5.13 -33.14 -14.17
N LEU A 75 5.58 -34.35 -14.43
CA LEU A 75 6.74 -34.62 -15.29
C LEU A 75 6.49 -34.20 -16.75
N SER A 76 5.30 -34.47 -17.28
CA SER A 76 4.96 -34.16 -18.68
C SER A 76 4.58 -32.68 -18.91
N THR A 77 4.12 -31.99 -17.86
CA THR A 77 3.57 -30.60 -17.95
C THR A 77 4.39 -29.59 -17.15
N ARG A 78 5.64 -29.91 -16.82
CA ARG A 78 6.51 -29.04 -16.01
C ARG A 78 6.59 -27.60 -16.52
N PHE A 79 6.50 -27.40 -17.85
CA PHE A 79 6.52 -26.08 -18.46
C PHE A 79 5.35 -25.19 -18.04
N LEU A 80 4.20 -25.76 -17.63
CA LEU A 80 3.03 -25.00 -17.16
C LEU A 80 3.31 -24.28 -15.83
N PHE A 81 4.27 -24.78 -15.08
CA PHE A 81 4.60 -24.27 -13.75
C PHE A 81 5.89 -23.42 -13.74
N GLN A 82 6.41 -23.09 -14.92
CA GLN A 82 7.55 -22.18 -15.03
C GLN A 82 7.20 -20.81 -14.43
N GLY A 83 8.03 -20.33 -13.51
CA GLY A 83 7.79 -19.07 -12.80
C GLY A 83 6.94 -19.19 -11.53
N LEU A 84 6.60 -20.42 -11.14
CA LEU A 84 6.08 -20.74 -9.81
C LEU A 84 7.17 -21.40 -8.98
N ASP A 85 7.22 -21.08 -7.68
CA ASP A 85 8.22 -21.69 -6.81
C ASP A 85 7.80 -23.10 -6.37
N ARG A 86 6.51 -23.29 -6.13
CA ARG A 86 6.01 -24.60 -5.70
C ARG A 86 4.56 -24.80 -6.08
N VAL A 87 4.23 -26.00 -6.55
CA VAL A 87 2.84 -26.46 -6.75
C VAL A 87 2.67 -27.80 -6.07
N GLN A 88 1.66 -27.87 -5.21
CA GLN A 88 1.36 -29.07 -4.43
C GLN A 88 -0.07 -29.52 -4.71
N PHE A 89 -0.26 -30.83 -4.76
CA PHE A 89 -1.55 -31.48 -4.94
C PHE A 89 -1.88 -32.30 -3.70
N PHE A 90 -3.07 -32.11 -3.17
CA PHE A 90 -3.57 -32.83 -2.00
C PHE A 90 -4.83 -33.59 -2.34
N SER A 91 -5.00 -34.78 -1.76
CA SER A 91 -6.23 -35.55 -1.82
C SER A 91 -7.37 -34.83 -1.06
N LYS A 92 -8.60 -35.37 -1.12
CA LYS A 92 -9.72 -34.87 -0.30
C LYS A 92 -9.44 -34.96 1.21
N ASP A 93 -8.65 -35.95 1.62
CA ASP A 93 -8.26 -36.16 3.02
C ASP A 93 -7.05 -35.31 3.43
N ALA A 94 -6.64 -34.38 2.56
CA ALA A 94 -5.47 -33.52 2.74
C ALA A 94 -4.12 -34.30 2.83
N GLU A 95 -4.01 -35.44 2.13
CA GLU A 95 -2.75 -36.13 1.94
C GLU A 95 -2.01 -35.56 0.71
N LEU A 96 -0.72 -35.29 0.83
CA LEU A 96 0.12 -34.84 -0.27
C LEU A 96 0.26 -35.95 -1.32
N ILE A 97 -0.19 -35.71 -2.55
CA ILE A 97 -0.14 -36.64 -3.67
C ILE A 97 0.85 -36.23 -4.77
N GLY A 98 1.23 -34.94 -4.82
CA GLY A 98 2.22 -34.45 -5.77
C GLY A 98 2.80 -33.10 -5.33
N ASP A 99 4.08 -32.90 -5.63
CA ASP A 99 4.81 -31.69 -5.30
C ASP A 99 5.94 -31.47 -6.34
N THR A 100 5.99 -30.27 -6.89
CA THR A 100 7.02 -29.89 -7.87
C THR A 100 8.43 -29.90 -7.25
N ASN A 101 8.56 -29.58 -5.97
CA ASN A 101 9.84 -29.55 -5.27
C ASN A 101 10.46 -30.95 -5.13
N ILE A 102 9.63 -31.93 -4.84
CA ILE A 102 10.11 -33.33 -4.72
C ILE A 102 10.62 -33.85 -6.07
N LEU A 103 9.99 -33.44 -7.16
CA LEU A 103 10.41 -33.80 -8.51
C LEU A 103 11.75 -33.18 -8.89
N ASP A 104 12.08 -32.02 -8.42
CA ASP A 104 13.36 -31.36 -8.67
C ASP A 104 14.50 -31.98 -7.89
N LEU A 105 14.21 -32.72 -6.82
CA LEU A 105 15.17 -33.48 -6.02
C LEU A 105 15.37 -34.94 -6.53
N ASP A 106 14.47 -35.40 -7.41
CA ASP A 106 14.55 -36.76 -7.96
C ASP A 106 15.58 -36.82 -9.10
N THR A 107 16.83 -37.19 -8.76
CA THR A 107 17.95 -37.31 -9.71
C THR A 107 17.70 -38.31 -10.84
N SER A 108 16.80 -39.28 -10.67
CA SER A 108 16.44 -40.25 -11.71
C SER A 108 15.80 -39.62 -12.96
N VAL A 109 15.29 -38.40 -12.83
CA VAL A 109 14.73 -37.61 -13.96
C VAL A 109 15.84 -37.03 -14.83
N PHE A 110 17.03 -36.81 -14.26
CA PHE A 110 18.17 -36.21 -14.95
C PHE A 110 19.09 -37.28 -15.59
N GLU A 111 19.11 -38.50 -15.08
CA GLU A 111 19.96 -39.59 -15.62
C GLU A 111 19.62 -39.99 -17.06
N LYS A 112 18.39 -39.74 -17.53
CA LYS A 112 17.99 -40.01 -18.91
C LYS A 112 18.40 -38.95 -19.93
N SER A 113 18.89 -37.78 -19.49
CA SER A 113 19.33 -36.70 -20.38
C SER A 113 20.86 -36.56 -20.47
N GLU A 114 21.64 -37.33 -19.74
CA GLU A 114 23.10 -37.21 -19.72
C GLU A 114 23.85 -38.02 -20.84
N GLU A 115 23.12 -38.67 -21.74
CA GLU A 115 23.77 -39.39 -22.86
C GLU A 115 24.25 -38.48 -24.01
N VAL A 116 24.06 -37.18 -23.95
CA VAL A 116 24.61 -36.27 -24.95
C VAL A 116 25.01 -34.95 -24.28
N ILE A 117 26.25 -34.83 -23.80
CA ILE A 117 26.91 -33.52 -23.77
C ILE A 117 28.41 -33.66 -23.64
N GLU A 118 29.07 -33.08 -24.63
CA GLU A 118 30.48 -32.82 -24.74
C GLU A 118 31.00 -31.89 -23.63
N GLU A 119 32.28 -32.07 -23.36
CA GLU A 119 33.12 -31.32 -22.42
C GLU A 119 33.01 -29.80 -22.50
N GLY A 120 32.95 -29.17 -21.37
CA GLY A 120 33.47 -27.81 -21.20
C GLY A 120 32.51 -26.68 -20.84
N VAL A 121 31.80 -26.76 -19.73
CA VAL A 121 31.37 -25.55 -19.00
C VAL A 121 31.40 -25.85 -17.49
N GLU A 122 32.14 -25.01 -16.76
CA GLU A 122 32.23 -25.07 -15.31
C GLU A 122 30.84 -25.04 -14.66
N LYS A 123 30.51 -26.06 -13.90
CA LYS A 123 29.30 -26.18 -13.08
C LYS A 123 29.30 -25.09 -12.03
N LYS A 124 28.66 -23.93 -12.30
CA LYS A 124 28.06 -23.15 -11.23
C LYS A 124 26.91 -23.98 -10.66
N GLN A 125 27.21 -24.68 -9.58
CA GLN A 125 26.19 -25.25 -8.73
C GLN A 125 25.30 -24.15 -8.22
N THR A 126 24.18 -23.94 -8.89
CA THR A 126 23.04 -23.23 -8.30
C THR A 126 22.58 -24.14 -7.15
N LYS A 127 23.02 -23.81 -5.94
CA LYS A 127 22.49 -24.40 -4.72
C LYS A 127 21.01 -24.00 -4.69
N THR A 128 20.14 -24.85 -5.17
CA THR A 128 18.71 -24.80 -4.88
C THR A 128 18.57 -24.96 -3.38
N LYS A 129 18.47 -23.86 -2.69
CA LYS A 129 18.25 -23.80 -1.25
C LYS A 129 16.85 -24.34 -1.01
N SER A 130 16.75 -25.58 -0.55
CA SER A 130 15.58 -26.07 0.19
C SER A 130 15.52 -25.30 1.50
N LEU A 131 14.89 -24.11 1.48
CA LEU A 131 14.86 -23.16 2.59
C LEU A 131 13.50 -23.15 3.29
N LEU A 132 12.63 -24.08 2.94
CA LEU A 132 11.36 -24.23 3.63
C LEU A 132 11.59 -25.21 4.77
N ASP A 133 11.22 -24.81 5.96
CA ASP A 133 11.03 -25.70 7.11
C ASP A 133 9.79 -26.54 6.77
N GLU A 134 10.01 -27.59 5.95
CA GLU A 134 8.98 -28.33 5.21
C GLU A 134 7.87 -28.87 6.11
N GLY A 135 8.18 -29.15 7.37
CA GLY A 135 7.22 -29.74 8.31
C GLY A 135 6.21 -28.73 8.88
N SER A 136 6.57 -27.48 9.05
CA SER A 136 5.66 -26.49 9.67
C SER A 136 4.68 -25.87 8.67
N GLU A 137 5.11 -25.68 7.43
CA GLU A 137 4.30 -25.10 6.37
C GLU A 137 3.26 -26.09 5.85
N GLU A 138 3.66 -27.34 5.61
CA GLU A 138 2.77 -28.42 5.18
C GLU A 138 1.66 -28.68 6.21
N ASN A 139 1.99 -28.71 7.50
CA ASN A 139 1.02 -28.84 8.57
C ASN A 139 0.03 -27.65 8.61
N SER A 140 0.48 -26.44 8.31
CA SER A 140 -0.38 -25.27 8.23
C SER A 140 -1.36 -25.38 7.06
N ILE A 141 -0.90 -25.79 5.88
CA ILE A 141 -1.73 -26.00 4.68
C ILE A 141 -2.77 -27.11 4.94
N ILE A 142 -2.34 -28.26 5.49
CA ILE A 142 -3.23 -29.37 5.84
C ILE A 142 -4.32 -28.92 6.81
N ASN A 143 -3.96 -28.15 7.83
CA ASN A 143 -4.91 -27.63 8.80
C ASN A 143 -5.93 -26.66 8.17
N ILE A 144 -5.51 -25.85 7.21
CA ILE A 144 -6.39 -24.94 6.49
C ILE A 144 -7.35 -25.72 5.58
N ILE A 145 -6.86 -26.71 4.85
CA ILE A 145 -7.67 -27.59 4.01
C ILE A 145 -8.75 -28.28 4.86
N LYS A 146 -8.37 -28.86 6.00
CA LYS A 146 -9.29 -29.63 6.86
C LYS A 146 -10.30 -28.77 7.61
N ASN A 147 -9.89 -27.58 8.08
CA ASN A 147 -10.68 -26.84 9.08
C ASN A 147 -11.20 -25.49 8.60
N LYS A 148 -10.58 -24.86 7.59
CA LYS A 148 -10.90 -23.48 7.19
C LYS A 148 -11.46 -23.35 5.78
N TYR A 149 -11.24 -24.34 4.92
CA TYR A 149 -11.70 -24.25 3.54
C TYR A 149 -13.22 -24.31 3.47
N LYS A 150 -13.85 -23.33 2.82
CA LYS A 150 -15.30 -23.19 2.64
C LYS A 150 -15.62 -22.83 1.19
N ASP A 151 -15.44 -23.78 0.27
CA ASP A 151 -15.78 -23.67 -1.17
C ASP A 151 -15.25 -22.42 -1.90
N GLN A 152 -14.41 -21.63 -1.23
CA GLN A 152 -13.76 -20.46 -1.81
C GLN A 152 -12.25 -20.55 -1.62
N PRO A 153 -11.49 -20.18 -2.64
CA PRO A 153 -10.04 -20.19 -2.57
C PRO A 153 -9.51 -19.29 -1.45
N ILE A 154 -8.49 -19.77 -0.77
CA ILE A 154 -7.87 -19.07 0.35
C ILE A 154 -6.46 -18.66 -0.07
N THR A 155 -6.13 -17.39 0.13
CA THR A 155 -4.76 -16.88 -0.04
C THR A 155 -4.11 -16.70 1.32
N ILE A 156 -2.88 -17.17 1.46
CA ILE A 156 -2.06 -17.11 2.67
C ILE A 156 -0.80 -16.33 2.34
N GLU A 157 -0.42 -15.44 3.24
CA GLU A 157 0.83 -14.69 3.21
C GLU A 157 1.74 -15.25 4.29
N ASN A 158 2.94 -15.70 3.94
CA ASN A 158 3.94 -16.21 4.86
C ASN A 158 5.27 -15.51 4.64
N GLU A 159 5.97 -15.20 5.72
CA GLU A 159 7.35 -14.72 5.68
C GLU A 159 8.26 -15.75 6.32
N ILE A 160 9.14 -16.35 5.50
CA ILE A 160 10.06 -17.43 5.91
C ILE A 160 11.47 -17.00 5.55
N ASN A 161 12.39 -16.98 6.51
CA ASN A 161 13.80 -16.63 6.30
C ASN A 161 14.01 -15.30 5.55
N LYS A 162 13.16 -14.29 5.78
CA LYS A 162 13.16 -12.98 5.10
C LYS A 162 12.67 -13.02 3.65
N SER A 163 12.17 -14.14 3.17
CA SER A 163 11.46 -14.22 1.91
C SER A 163 9.96 -14.22 2.14
N PHE A 164 9.24 -13.46 1.33
CA PHE A 164 7.79 -13.33 1.39
C PHE A 164 7.15 -14.23 0.35
N PHE A 165 6.26 -15.11 0.82
CA PHE A 165 5.56 -16.08 -0.02
C PHE A 165 4.06 -15.80 -0.03
N VAL A 166 3.47 -15.96 -1.20
CA VAL A 166 2.02 -15.94 -1.39
C VAL A 166 1.58 -17.30 -1.86
N SER A 167 0.76 -17.98 -1.06
CA SER A 167 0.22 -19.31 -1.37
C SER A 167 -1.29 -19.20 -1.55
N THR A 168 -1.80 -19.79 -2.63
CA THR A 168 -3.25 -19.86 -2.92
C THR A 168 -3.69 -21.31 -2.91
N ILE A 169 -4.64 -21.62 -2.04
CA ILE A 169 -5.27 -22.94 -1.89
C ILE A 169 -6.62 -22.91 -2.59
N SER A 170 -6.85 -23.84 -3.48
CA SER A 170 -8.13 -23.97 -4.16
C SER A 170 -8.52 -25.46 -4.30
N GLU A 171 -9.80 -25.70 -4.22
CA GLU A 171 -10.35 -27.01 -4.55
C GLU A 171 -10.17 -27.30 -6.05
N LEU A 172 -9.75 -28.49 -6.37
CA LEU A 172 -9.61 -28.97 -7.73
C LEU A 172 -10.84 -29.80 -8.09
N LYS A 173 -11.55 -29.35 -9.12
CA LYS A 173 -12.76 -30.01 -9.62
C LYS A 173 -12.54 -30.56 -11.01
N LEU A 174 -12.86 -31.83 -11.21
CA LEU A 174 -12.89 -32.50 -12.52
C LEU A 174 -14.33 -32.86 -12.84
N LYS A 175 -14.84 -32.37 -13.97
CA LYS A 175 -16.27 -32.55 -14.35
C LYS A 175 -17.24 -32.19 -13.22
N ASP A 176 -17.01 -31.04 -12.57
CA ASP A 176 -17.75 -30.53 -11.41
C ASP A 176 -17.71 -31.39 -10.13
N ILE A 177 -16.89 -32.44 -10.13
CA ILE A 177 -16.65 -33.28 -8.95
C ILE A 177 -15.36 -32.87 -8.29
N SER A 178 -15.41 -32.52 -7.00
CA SER A 178 -14.22 -32.28 -6.20
C SER A 178 -13.36 -33.55 -6.12
N VAL A 179 -12.10 -33.43 -6.49
CA VAL A 179 -11.15 -34.55 -6.43
C VAL A 179 -10.06 -34.35 -5.39
N GLY A 180 -9.81 -33.11 -4.98
CA GLY A 180 -8.80 -32.73 -3.98
C GLY A 180 -8.51 -31.23 -4.01
N PHE A 181 -7.30 -30.88 -3.64
CA PHE A 181 -6.86 -29.49 -3.56
C PHE A 181 -5.55 -29.26 -4.30
N ILE A 182 -5.39 -28.06 -4.81
CA ILE A 182 -4.13 -27.57 -5.38
C ILE A 182 -3.68 -26.35 -4.61
N VAL A 183 -2.39 -26.30 -4.30
CA VAL A 183 -1.74 -25.16 -3.66
C VAL A 183 -0.65 -24.63 -4.59
N VAL A 184 -0.76 -23.37 -4.92
CA VAL A 184 0.23 -22.67 -5.74
C VAL A 184 0.93 -21.64 -4.89
N THR A 185 2.25 -21.70 -4.82
CA THR A 185 3.09 -20.82 -4.02
C THR A 185 4.09 -20.07 -4.90
N ASN A 186 4.19 -18.77 -4.69
CA ASN A 186 5.23 -17.92 -5.27
C ASN A 186 5.97 -17.15 -4.21
N GLU A 187 7.28 -17.05 -4.38
CA GLU A 187 8.08 -16.04 -3.70
C GLU A 187 7.71 -14.67 -4.30
N ALA A 188 7.31 -13.76 -3.45
CA ALA A 188 6.78 -12.45 -3.82
C ALA A 188 7.53 -11.30 -3.11
N ASN A 189 8.85 -11.42 -3.01
CA ASN A 189 9.73 -10.42 -2.42
C ASN A 189 9.65 -9.08 -3.15
N ASP A 190 9.34 -9.09 -4.44
CA ASP A 190 9.06 -7.91 -5.25
C ASP A 190 7.90 -7.08 -4.68
N ILE A 191 6.91 -7.73 -4.06
CA ILE A 191 5.81 -7.05 -3.35
C ILE A 191 6.36 -6.23 -2.18
N LEU A 192 7.23 -6.80 -1.35
CA LEU A 192 7.80 -6.06 -0.21
C LEU A 192 8.65 -4.88 -0.68
N ILE A 193 9.45 -5.08 -1.72
CA ILE A 193 10.26 -4.01 -2.33
C ILE A 193 9.33 -2.91 -2.87
N ALA A 194 8.35 -3.28 -3.70
CA ALA A 194 7.39 -2.34 -4.27
C ALA A 194 6.59 -1.59 -3.20
N VAL A 195 6.19 -2.26 -2.12
CA VAL A 195 5.50 -1.64 -0.97
C VAL A 195 6.42 -0.63 -0.29
N SER A 196 7.68 -1.00 -0.01
CA SER A 196 8.64 -0.12 0.66
C SER A 196 8.99 1.10 -0.17
N GLU A 197 9.21 0.94 -1.47
CA GLU A 197 9.49 2.04 -2.40
C GLU A 197 8.30 3.00 -2.50
N ARG A 198 7.09 2.48 -2.68
CA ARG A 198 5.86 3.29 -2.74
C ARG A 198 5.61 4.01 -1.42
N LYS A 199 5.80 3.33 -0.29
CA LYS A 199 5.67 3.93 1.05
C LYS A 199 6.64 5.09 1.22
N ASN A 200 7.91 4.91 0.88
CA ASN A 200 8.93 5.94 0.97
C ASN A 200 8.64 7.12 0.05
N PHE A 201 8.21 6.87 -1.19
CA PHE A 201 7.81 7.90 -2.14
C PHE A 201 6.63 8.73 -1.60
N ILE A 202 5.58 8.08 -1.12
CA ILE A 202 4.38 8.74 -0.59
C ILE A 202 4.72 9.58 0.63
N ILE A 203 5.51 9.05 1.58
CA ILE A 203 5.92 9.79 2.77
C ILE A 203 6.72 11.05 2.38
N ARG A 204 7.66 10.94 1.46
CA ARG A 204 8.44 12.09 0.96
C ARG A 204 7.54 13.12 0.30
N THR A 205 6.59 12.69 -0.53
CA THR A 205 5.63 13.57 -1.23
C THR A 205 4.73 14.30 -0.24
N VAL A 206 4.16 13.59 0.73
CA VAL A 206 3.31 14.20 1.78
C VAL A 206 4.10 15.21 2.59
N LEU A 207 5.36 14.90 2.94
CA LEU A 207 6.23 15.81 3.68
C LEU A 207 6.54 17.07 2.86
N ALA A 208 6.82 16.93 1.56
CA ALA A 208 7.04 18.06 0.67
C ALA A 208 5.80 18.96 0.58
N ILE A 209 4.62 18.39 0.41
CA ILE A 209 3.34 19.13 0.38
C ILE A 209 3.12 19.84 1.73
N ALA A 210 3.36 19.16 2.84
CA ALA A 210 3.24 19.74 4.17
C ALA A 210 4.15 20.96 4.35
N LEU A 211 5.38 20.87 3.87
CA LEU A 211 6.34 21.98 3.92
C LEU A 211 5.88 23.18 3.07
N VAL A 212 5.37 22.93 1.86
CA VAL A 212 4.83 24.00 1.00
C VAL A 212 3.64 24.70 1.69
N ILE A 213 2.70 23.95 2.26
CA ILE A 213 1.55 24.51 2.97
C ILE A 213 2.02 25.32 4.19
N LEU A 214 3.02 24.85 4.93
CA LEU A 214 3.59 25.55 6.08
C LEU A 214 4.20 26.88 5.66
N ILE A 215 5.02 26.91 4.61
CA ILE A 215 5.62 28.13 4.07
C ILE A 215 4.53 29.12 3.66
N PHE A 216 3.53 28.63 2.91
CA PHE A 216 2.40 29.45 2.47
C PHE A 216 1.59 29.99 3.64
N SER A 217 1.37 29.19 4.67
CA SER A 217 0.71 29.61 5.91
C SER A 217 1.47 30.74 6.63
N LEU A 218 2.80 30.63 6.73
CA LEU A 218 3.63 31.68 7.31
C LEU A 218 3.59 32.97 6.49
N PHE A 219 3.61 32.83 5.17
CA PHE A 219 3.47 33.95 4.25
C PHE A 219 2.13 34.67 4.44
N LEU A 220 1.01 33.96 4.40
CA LEU A 220 -0.32 34.52 4.62
C LEU A 220 -0.43 35.22 5.99
N ASN A 221 0.10 34.58 7.03
CA ASN A 221 0.10 35.18 8.36
C ASN A 221 0.84 36.50 8.41
N LYS A 222 2.06 36.56 7.82
CA LYS A 222 2.90 37.76 7.85
C LYS A 222 2.36 38.89 6.99
N TYR A 223 1.90 38.57 5.78
CA TYR A 223 1.57 39.60 4.77
C TYR A 223 0.11 39.99 4.74
N ILE A 224 -0.79 39.16 5.22
CA ILE A 224 -2.24 39.39 5.15
C ILE A 224 -2.88 39.44 6.53
N LEU A 225 -2.75 38.37 7.34
CA LEU A 225 -3.51 38.27 8.59
C LEU A 225 -3.07 39.27 9.66
N LYS A 226 -1.76 39.46 9.84
CA LYS A 226 -1.26 40.45 10.81
C LYS A 226 -1.65 41.90 10.46
N PRO A 227 -1.47 42.37 9.20
CA PRO A 227 -1.93 43.72 8.81
C PRO A 227 -3.44 43.93 9.01
N ILE A 228 -4.28 42.96 8.60
CA ILE A 228 -5.73 43.06 8.79
C ILE A 228 -6.07 43.11 10.29
N GLY A 229 -5.48 42.25 11.10
CA GLY A 229 -5.68 42.27 12.55
C GLY A 229 -5.30 43.63 13.18
N PHE A 230 -4.23 44.22 12.68
CA PHE A 230 -3.78 45.55 13.12
C PHE A 230 -4.79 46.65 12.75
N LEU A 231 -5.31 46.66 11.50
CA LEU A 231 -6.32 47.61 11.06
C LEU A 231 -7.61 47.49 11.86
N VAL A 232 -8.03 46.27 12.22
CA VAL A 232 -9.19 46.06 13.10
C VAL A 232 -8.95 46.67 14.47
N SER A 233 -7.77 46.44 15.07
CA SER A 233 -7.43 47.05 16.37
C SER A 233 -7.38 48.58 16.30
N PHE A 234 -6.90 49.16 15.20
CA PHE A 234 -6.88 50.59 14.97
C PHE A 234 -8.29 51.17 14.90
N THR A 235 -9.20 50.56 14.14
CA THR A 235 -10.60 51.00 14.05
C THR A 235 -11.33 50.89 15.40
N GLU A 236 -11.05 49.84 16.19
CA GLU A 236 -11.59 49.66 17.54
C GLU A 236 -11.08 50.77 18.50
N ALA A 237 -9.81 51.12 18.42
CA ALA A 237 -9.22 52.18 19.24
C ALA A 237 -9.86 53.53 18.94
N ILE A 238 -10.09 53.88 17.68
CA ILE A 238 -10.80 55.10 17.27
C ILE A 238 -12.22 55.10 17.81
N LYS A 239 -12.95 54.00 17.66
CA LYS A 239 -14.33 53.89 18.15
C LYS A 239 -14.43 54.10 19.67
N ASN A 240 -13.47 53.65 20.41
CA ASN A 240 -13.45 53.72 21.88
C ASN A 240 -12.81 54.98 22.42
N LYS A 241 -12.44 55.98 21.57
CA LYS A 241 -11.70 57.19 21.93
C LYS A 241 -10.48 56.93 22.83
N SER A 242 -9.78 55.80 22.55
CA SER A 242 -8.63 55.39 23.30
C SER A 242 -7.38 56.03 22.68
N ASP A 243 -6.60 56.73 23.50
CA ASP A 243 -5.31 57.38 23.12
C ASP A 243 -4.19 56.36 22.82
N GLN A 244 -4.51 55.20 22.31
CA GLN A 244 -3.50 54.25 21.87
C GLN A 244 -2.87 54.76 20.57
N ASN A 245 -1.62 55.21 20.69
CA ASN A 245 -0.78 55.65 19.57
C ASN A 245 -0.42 54.48 18.68
N ILE A 246 -1.41 54.03 17.87
CA ILE A 246 -1.25 52.88 16.96
C ILE A 246 -0.63 53.43 15.67
N ASP A 247 0.67 53.17 15.48
CA ASP A 247 1.42 53.61 14.30
C ASP A 247 0.97 52.86 13.03
N ILE A 248 0.07 53.46 12.27
CA ILE A 248 -0.39 52.93 10.97
C ILE A 248 0.50 53.34 9.80
N GLN A 249 1.48 54.20 10.01
CA GLN A 249 2.32 54.78 8.94
C GLN A 249 3.06 53.68 8.15
N LYS A 250 3.40 52.57 8.81
CA LYS A 250 4.07 51.41 8.17
C LYS A 250 3.23 50.77 7.06
N PHE A 251 1.91 50.94 7.09
CA PHE A 251 1.03 50.36 6.09
C PHE A 251 0.68 51.31 4.94
N PHE A 252 0.93 52.62 5.09
CA PHE A 252 0.76 53.62 4.01
C PHE A 252 1.74 53.43 2.85
N VAL A 253 2.90 52.86 3.11
CA VAL A 253 3.94 52.59 2.10
C VAL A 253 3.57 51.40 1.21
N ARG A 254 2.56 50.62 1.60
CA ARG A 254 2.12 49.48 0.79
C ARG A 254 1.26 49.94 -0.38
N GLU A 255 1.55 49.36 -1.56
CA GLU A 255 0.83 49.62 -2.81
C GLU A 255 -0.29 48.58 -3.09
N ASP A 256 -0.39 47.55 -2.25
CA ASP A 256 -1.38 46.47 -2.36
C ASP A 256 -2.78 46.89 -1.76
N GLU A 257 -3.71 45.93 -1.78
CA GLU A 257 -5.09 46.11 -1.28
C GLU A 257 -5.12 46.48 0.21
N VAL A 258 -4.14 45.99 0.98
CA VAL A 258 -4.03 46.34 2.42
C VAL A 258 -3.63 47.81 2.58
N GLY A 259 -2.70 48.28 1.73
CA GLY A 259 -2.31 49.70 1.72
C GLY A 259 -3.45 50.63 1.31
N LYS A 260 -4.23 50.24 0.28
CA LYS A 260 -5.43 50.99 -0.14
C LYS A 260 -6.47 51.06 0.97
N LEU A 261 -6.74 49.90 1.61
CA LEU A 261 -7.65 49.81 2.73
C LEU A 261 -7.21 50.74 3.91
N THR A 262 -5.91 50.74 4.20
CA THR A 262 -5.33 51.58 5.25
C THR A 262 -5.58 53.05 4.98
N LYS A 263 -5.35 53.52 3.74
CA LYS A 263 -5.59 54.91 3.33
C LYS A 263 -7.06 55.31 3.46
N SER A 264 -7.96 54.43 2.99
CA SER A 264 -9.42 54.69 3.07
C SER A 264 -9.93 54.76 4.52
N ILE A 265 -9.40 53.93 5.42
CA ILE A 265 -9.76 53.98 6.85
C ILE A 265 -9.24 55.27 7.49
N ASP A 266 -8.03 55.72 7.16
CA ASP A 266 -7.45 56.94 7.68
C ASP A 266 -8.25 58.20 7.22
N GLU A 267 -8.59 58.24 5.92
CA GLU A 267 -9.43 59.30 5.35
C GLU A 267 -10.80 59.38 6.05
N MET A 268 -11.47 58.24 6.20
CA MET A 268 -12.75 58.15 6.90
C MET A 268 -12.62 58.64 8.36
N THR A 269 -11.54 58.28 9.02
CA THR A 269 -11.27 58.68 10.40
C THR A 269 -11.09 60.18 10.52
N LYS A 270 -10.32 60.79 9.61
CA LYS A 270 -10.13 62.26 9.57
C LYS A 270 -11.44 63.01 9.29
N GLU A 271 -12.28 62.50 8.41
CA GLU A 271 -13.61 63.08 8.15
C GLU A 271 -14.53 63.01 9.37
N LEU A 272 -14.55 61.86 10.08
CA LEU A 272 -15.33 61.73 11.31
C LEU A 272 -14.86 62.66 12.41
N GLN A 273 -13.56 62.86 12.57
CA GLN A 273 -13.00 63.80 13.53
C GLN A 273 -13.38 65.26 13.20
N LYS A 274 -13.37 65.63 11.92
CA LYS A 274 -13.82 66.97 11.49
C LYS A 274 -15.30 67.26 11.74
N ARG A 275 -16.17 66.25 11.78
CA ARG A 275 -17.61 66.41 12.05
C ARG A 275 -17.96 66.42 13.54
N THR A 276 -17.01 65.97 14.39
CA THR A 276 -17.26 65.97 15.85
C THR A 276 -16.55 67.08 16.61
N THR A 277 -15.78 67.93 15.95
CA THR A 277 -15.27 69.22 16.41
C THR A 277 -16.17 70.35 15.91
#